data_d0e6b5ca8a1ac19546a2ea28031ea64f
#
_entry.id   d0e6b5ca8a1ac19546a2ea28031ea64f
#
_cell.length_a   1.000
_cell.length_b   1.000
_cell.length_c   1.000
_cell.angle_alpha   90.00
_cell.angle_beta   90.00
_cell.angle_gamma   90.00
#
_symmetry.space_group_name_H-M   'P 1'
#
loop_
_entity.id
_entity.type
_entity.pdbx_description
1 polymer ?
#
loop_
_entity_poly.entity_id
_entity_poly.type
_entity_poly.pdbx_seq_one_letter_code
_entity_poly.pdbx_strand_id
1 'polypeptide(L)'
;SDDGVEFFGGQFNLRNLIVVGAEDDSLDTDTGVKVDMQNVIAIQRPGVGDTIIEADSSNGLEEDTPRQNTRISNATFIANSGTGDQAIRIRGFADYTIVNSVLVDNEGSTPCLRIDNPETLNRAANGAIDEAGPVVFNSFVLDCSVDFRDSSGGVTAAQIETRFNAGSNNDANFTNTLSMGFVNGTNENGVAVFDPTAISSFFQTPTN
;
A
#
# COMPACT_ATOMS: atom_id res chain seq x y z
N SER A 1 10.25 11.00 16.86
CA SER A 1 9.60 10.61 15.61
C SER A 1 10.34 9.44 15.06
N ASP A 2 9.65 8.43 14.84
CA ASP A 2 10.04 7.08 14.48
C ASP A 2 9.62 6.77 13.04
N ASP A 3 8.52 7.38 12.55
CA ASP A 3 8.08 7.25 11.16
C ASP A 3 8.95 7.99 10.17
N GLY A 4 8.98 7.47 8.94
CA GLY A 4 9.64 8.12 7.83
C GLY A 4 8.88 9.37 7.38
N VAL A 5 7.57 9.22 7.17
CA VAL A 5 6.62 10.30 6.87
C VAL A 5 5.27 9.93 7.45
N GLU A 6 4.66 10.85 8.21
CA GLU A 6 3.35 10.69 8.80
C GLU A 6 2.43 11.86 8.39
N PHE A 7 1.20 11.55 7.97
CA PHE A 7 0.24 12.52 7.47
C PHE A 7 -1.07 12.48 8.26
N PHE A 8 -1.34 13.55 8.99
CA PHE A 8 -2.59 13.75 9.73
C PHE A 8 -3.51 14.72 8.99
N GLY A 9 -4.45 14.20 8.21
CA GLY A 9 -5.43 15.02 7.50
C GLY A 9 -4.85 15.88 6.39
N GLY A 10 -5.69 16.77 5.87
CA GLY A 10 -5.35 17.62 4.74
C GLY A 10 -5.54 16.96 3.38
N GLN A 11 -5.32 17.76 2.31
CA GLN A 11 -5.38 17.25 0.94
C GLN A 11 -4.23 17.83 0.12
N PHE A 12 -3.43 16.94 -0.47
CA PHE A 12 -2.26 17.33 -1.27
C PHE A 12 -1.82 16.19 -2.20
N ASN A 13 -0.79 16.48 -3.01
CA ASN A 13 -0.23 15.51 -3.94
C ASN A 13 1.30 15.49 -3.81
N LEU A 14 1.90 14.31 -3.94
CA LEU A 14 3.36 14.10 -3.87
C LEU A 14 3.88 13.39 -5.11
N ARG A 15 5.07 13.78 -5.55
CA ARG A 15 5.86 13.03 -6.54
C ARG A 15 7.29 12.86 -6.09
N ASN A 16 7.86 11.71 -6.51
CA ASN A 16 9.28 11.41 -6.30
C ASN A 16 9.65 11.40 -4.80
N LEU A 17 8.89 10.64 -4.02
CA LEU A 17 9.14 10.44 -2.60
C LEU A 17 10.08 9.25 -2.39
N ILE A 18 11.12 9.43 -1.60
CA ILE A 18 12.03 8.36 -1.18
C ILE A 18 12.11 8.37 0.35
N VAL A 19 11.76 7.25 0.96
CA VAL A 19 11.84 7.02 2.40
C VAL A 19 12.74 5.81 2.64
N VAL A 20 13.76 5.95 3.47
CA VAL A 20 14.72 4.88 3.75
C VAL A 20 15.03 4.81 5.23
N GLY A 21 14.80 3.63 5.82
CA GLY A 21 15.28 3.29 7.15
C GLY A 21 14.54 3.98 8.31
N ALA A 22 13.24 4.21 8.18
CA ALA A 22 12.38 4.63 9.28
C ALA A 22 12.52 3.70 10.49
N GLU A 23 12.28 4.21 11.68
CA GLU A 23 12.39 3.44 12.94
C GLU A 23 11.09 2.75 13.29
N ASP A 24 9.96 3.22 12.77
CA ASP A 24 8.64 2.62 12.85
C ASP A 24 8.09 2.48 11.42
N ASP A 25 7.03 3.16 11.03
CA ASP A 25 6.45 3.06 9.71
C ASP A 25 7.17 3.92 8.67
N SER A 26 7.27 3.43 7.43
CA SER A 26 7.89 4.25 6.38
C SER A 26 6.93 5.33 5.89
N LEU A 27 5.65 4.97 5.70
CA LEU A 27 4.57 5.86 5.30
C LEU A 27 3.38 5.61 6.23
N ASP A 28 3.07 6.54 7.10
CA ASP A 28 1.83 6.53 7.89
C ASP A 28 0.83 7.55 7.34
N THR A 29 -0.40 7.10 7.12
CA THR A 29 -1.49 7.92 6.59
C THR A 29 -2.72 7.80 7.47
N ASP A 30 -3.08 8.90 8.15
CA ASP A 30 -4.06 8.89 9.23
C ASP A 30 -5.09 10.03 9.11
N THR A 31 -6.09 9.99 9.97
CA THR A 31 -7.06 11.05 10.28
C THR A 31 -7.58 11.87 9.10
N GLY A 32 -8.11 11.19 8.07
CA GLY A 32 -8.83 11.85 6.97
C GLY A 32 -7.92 12.53 5.95
N VAL A 33 -6.64 12.16 5.87
CA VAL A 33 -5.75 12.63 4.80
C VAL A 33 -6.25 12.19 3.43
N LYS A 34 -6.15 13.06 2.44
CA LYS A 34 -6.39 12.74 1.03
C LYS A 34 -5.13 13.03 0.22
N VAL A 35 -4.47 11.98 -0.23
CA VAL A 35 -3.19 12.13 -0.92
C VAL A 35 -3.07 11.25 -2.15
N ASP A 36 -2.57 11.82 -3.24
CA ASP A 36 -2.09 11.10 -4.40
C ASP A 36 -0.56 11.11 -4.41
N MET A 37 0.05 9.92 -4.40
CA MET A 37 1.50 9.78 -4.44
C MET A 37 1.93 9.05 -5.73
N GLN A 38 2.91 9.61 -6.43
CA GLN A 38 3.48 8.98 -7.63
C GLN A 38 5.00 8.94 -7.58
N ASN A 39 5.58 7.83 -8.00
CA ASN A 39 7.01 7.53 -7.95
C ASN A 39 7.50 7.50 -6.50
N VAL A 40 7.13 6.45 -5.78
CA VAL A 40 7.47 6.26 -4.37
C VAL A 40 8.48 5.13 -4.24
N ILE A 41 9.52 5.34 -3.46
CA ILE A 41 10.44 4.29 -3.02
C ILE A 41 10.44 4.29 -1.49
N ALA A 42 10.05 3.19 -0.87
CA ALA A 42 10.14 3.01 0.57
C ALA A 42 10.91 1.74 0.89
N ILE A 43 12.01 1.89 1.63
CA ILE A 43 12.95 0.80 1.93
C ILE A 43 13.18 0.77 3.44
N GLN A 44 12.81 -0.32 4.07
CA GLN A 44 13.18 -0.58 5.47
C GLN A 44 14.66 -0.96 5.58
N ARG A 45 15.27 -0.69 6.72
CA ARG A 45 16.59 -1.20 7.05
C ARG A 45 16.49 -2.50 7.85
N PRO A 46 17.47 -3.42 7.77
CA PRO A 46 17.44 -4.66 8.51
C PRO A 46 17.29 -4.47 10.03
N GLY A 47 16.37 -5.22 10.62
CA GLY A 47 16.15 -5.26 12.07
C GLY A 47 15.46 -4.05 12.68
N VAL A 48 14.91 -3.14 11.87
CA VAL A 48 14.26 -1.90 12.35
C VAL A 48 13.08 -1.52 11.46
N GLY A 49 12.04 -0.97 12.05
CA GLY A 49 10.79 -0.57 11.40
C GLY A 49 9.66 -1.56 11.64
N ASP A 50 8.43 -1.09 11.69
CA ASP A 50 7.22 -1.91 11.77
C ASP A 50 6.66 -2.16 10.36
N THR A 51 5.90 -1.24 9.77
CA THR A 51 5.37 -1.42 8.43
C THR A 51 6.01 -0.50 7.40
N ILE A 52 5.87 -0.82 6.11
CA ILE A 52 6.17 0.14 5.04
C ILE A 52 5.02 1.12 4.88
N ILE A 53 3.79 0.63 5.03
CA ILE A 53 2.58 1.45 5.03
C ILE A 53 1.71 1.04 6.22
N GLU A 54 1.44 1.97 7.13
CA GLU A 54 0.28 1.91 8.01
C GLU A 54 -0.76 2.92 7.51
N ALA A 55 -2.03 2.50 7.43
CA ALA A 55 -3.10 3.33 6.93
C ALA A 55 -4.33 3.23 7.83
N ASP A 56 -4.81 4.37 8.30
CA ASP A 56 -5.94 4.49 9.21
C ASP A 56 -6.84 5.66 8.82
N SER A 57 -8.15 5.56 8.93
CA SER A 57 -9.01 6.73 8.76
C SER A 57 -9.08 7.55 10.04
N SER A 58 -9.30 6.88 11.16
CA SER A 58 -9.21 7.45 12.51
C SER A 58 -9.23 6.32 13.52
N ASN A 59 -8.27 6.28 14.43
CA ASN A 59 -8.20 5.27 15.47
C ASN A 59 -9.37 5.41 16.46
N GLY A 60 -10.30 4.44 16.41
CA GLY A 60 -11.46 4.38 17.28
C GLY A 60 -12.62 5.31 16.90
N LEU A 61 -12.52 6.01 15.76
CA LEU A 61 -13.56 6.89 15.22
C LEU A 61 -13.68 6.66 13.70
N GLU A 62 -13.72 5.42 13.28
CA GLU A 62 -13.60 4.97 11.88
C GLU A 62 -14.69 5.51 10.96
N GLU A 63 -15.82 5.97 11.52
CA GLU A 63 -16.91 6.60 10.77
C GLU A 63 -16.79 8.12 10.64
N ASP A 64 -15.75 8.74 11.23
CA ASP A 64 -15.52 10.17 11.13
C ASP A 64 -15.22 10.60 9.69
N THR A 65 -15.56 11.86 9.39
CA THR A 65 -15.29 12.50 8.11
C THR A 65 -14.48 13.79 8.31
N PRO A 66 -13.57 14.13 7.39
CA PRO A 66 -13.26 13.42 6.14
C PRO A 66 -12.57 12.07 6.38
N ARG A 67 -12.88 11.08 5.54
CA ARG A 67 -12.22 9.78 5.59
C ARG A 67 -10.83 9.87 4.93
N GLN A 68 -9.92 9.05 5.42
CA GLN A 68 -8.63 8.87 4.77
C GLN A 68 -8.83 8.27 3.36
N ASN A 69 -8.12 8.81 2.35
CA ASN A 69 -8.10 8.26 1.00
C ASN A 69 -6.73 8.50 0.38
N THR A 70 -5.95 7.43 0.31
CA THR A 70 -4.61 7.44 -0.26
C THR A 70 -4.56 6.65 -1.55
N ARG A 71 -3.99 7.25 -2.60
CA ARG A 71 -3.79 6.60 -3.89
C ARG A 71 -2.33 6.67 -4.27
N ILE A 72 -1.73 5.51 -4.56
CA ILE A 72 -0.30 5.38 -4.88
C ILE A 72 -0.16 4.78 -6.27
N SER A 73 0.69 5.38 -7.10
CA SER A 73 1.06 4.86 -8.40
C SER A 73 2.57 4.85 -8.58
N ASN A 74 3.12 3.80 -9.19
CA ASN A 74 4.55 3.64 -9.43
C ASN A 74 5.35 3.61 -8.11
N ALA A 75 5.19 2.56 -7.33
CA ALA A 75 5.94 2.42 -6.09
C ALA A 75 6.80 1.15 -6.07
N THR A 76 7.93 1.27 -5.40
CA THR A 76 8.79 0.14 -5.01
C THR A 76 8.89 0.11 -3.49
N PHE A 77 8.39 -0.95 -2.90
CA PHE A 77 8.35 -1.19 -1.46
C PHE A 77 9.27 -2.36 -1.11
N ILE A 78 10.23 -2.15 -0.24
CA ILE A 78 11.20 -3.17 0.17
C ILE A 78 11.14 -3.38 1.67
N ALA A 79 10.56 -4.51 2.08
CA ALA A 79 10.54 -4.95 3.46
C ALA A 79 11.88 -5.63 3.79
N ASN A 80 12.59 -5.07 4.75
CA ASN A 80 13.88 -5.58 5.24
C ASN A 80 13.90 -5.67 6.76
N SER A 81 12.85 -5.23 7.46
CA SER A 81 12.97 -5.12 8.92
C SER A 81 13.00 -6.48 9.59
N GLY A 82 12.21 -7.43 9.13
CA GLY A 82 12.04 -8.74 9.78
C GLY A 82 11.45 -8.66 11.20
N THR A 83 11.08 -7.47 11.66
CA THR A 83 10.52 -7.21 13.00
C THR A 83 9.04 -6.84 12.95
N GLY A 84 8.58 -6.30 11.84
CA GLY A 84 7.18 -5.94 11.61
C GLY A 84 6.26 -7.15 11.45
N ASP A 85 5.02 -6.96 11.81
CA ASP A 85 3.97 -7.98 11.69
C ASP A 85 3.53 -8.20 10.24
N GLN A 86 3.68 -7.20 9.38
CA GLN A 86 3.36 -7.18 7.94
C GLN A 86 4.03 -5.97 7.26
N ALA A 87 4.19 -6.03 5.94
CA ALA A 87 4.78 -4.90 5.20
C ALA A 87 3.77 -3.76 4.96
N ILE A 88 2.53 -4.10 4.61
CA ILE A 88 1.45 -3.12 4.41
C ILE A 88 0.26 -3.49 5.27
N ARG A 89 -0.22 -2.53 6.08
CA ARG A 89 -1.41 -2.65 6.89
C ARG A 89 -2.41 -1.55 6.54
N ILE A 90 -3.63 -1.94 6.19
CA ILE A 90 -4.74 -1.01 5.91
C ILE A 90 -5.86 -1.33 6.89
N ARG A 91 -6.28 -0.34 7.67
CA ARG A 91 -7.26 -0.49 8.76
C ARG A 91 -8.11 0.75 8.94
N GLY A 92 -8.94 0.79 9.99
CA GLY A 92 -9.68 1.97 10.43
C GLY A 92 -10.59 2.57 9.36
N PHE A 93 -11.11 1.72 8.44
CA PHE A 93 -11.95 2.12 7.31
C PHE A 93 -11.25 3.09 6.33
N ALA A 94 -9.94 2.98 6.21
CA ALA A 94 -9.17 3.77 5.24
C ALA A 94 -9.49 3.35 3.80
N ASP A 95 -9.67 4.33 2.93
CA ASP A 95 -9.78 4.13 1.48
C ASP A 95 -8.38 4.10 0.86
N TYR A 96 -8.04 3.01 0.19
CA TYR A 96 -6.67 2.84 -0.33
C TYR A 96 -6.63 2.27 -1.74
N THR A 97 -5.74 2.82 -2.56
CA THR A 97 -5.51 2.34 -3.93
C THR A 97 -4.01 2.27 -4.22
N ILE A 98 -3.53 1.11 -4.65
CA ILE A 98 -2.13 0.92 -5.07
C ILE A 98 -2.11 0.35 -6.48
N VAL A 99 -1.41 1.06 -7.41
CA VAL A 99 -1.29 0.61 -8.80
C VAL A 99 0.15 0.71 -9.30
N ASN A 100 0.51 -0.13 -10.28
CA ASN A 100 1.83 -0.15 -10.93
C ASN A 100 2.98 -0.23 -9.93
N SER A 101 2.90 -1.14 -9.00
CA SER A 101 3.81 -1.18 -7.86
C SER A 101 4.37 -2.58 -7.62
N VAL A 102 5.49 -2.66 -6.93
CA VAL A 102 6.10 -3.92 -6.47
C VAL A 102 6.36 -3.85 -4.97
N LEU A 103 6.05 -4.93 -4.26
CA LEU A 103 6.42 -5.14 -2.86
C LEU A 103 7.26 -6.41 -2.75
N VAL A 104 8.41 -6.28 -2.12
CA VAL A 104 9.36 -7.39 -1.92
C VAL A 104 9.69 -7.52 -0.44
N ASP A 105 9.61 -8.75 0.08
CA ASP A 105 10.16 -9.10 1.40
C ASP A 105 11.51 -9.80 1.25
N ASN A 106 12.60 -9.07 1.46
CA ASN A 106 13.95 -9.60 1.35
C ASN A 106 14.35 -10.50 2.54
N GLU A 107 13.72 -10.33 3.71
CA GLU A 107 14.03 -11.14 4.90
C GLU A 107 13.31 -12.49 4.88
N GLY A 108 12.29 -12.65 4.04
CA GLY A 108 11.53 -13.89 3.89
C GLY A 108 10.68 -14.27 5.11
N SER A 109 10.32 -13.31 5.93
CA SER A 109 9.56 -13.53 7.17
C SER A 109 8.41 -12.56 7.42
N THR A 110 8.34 -11.45 6.65
CA THR A 110 7.32 -10.42 6.81
C THR A 110 6.18 -10.66 5.82
N PRO A 111 4.93 -10.93 6.28
CA PRO A 111 3.78 -10.99 5.38
C PRO A 111 3.59 -9.68 4.60
N CYS A 112 3.21 -9.79 3.33
CA CYS A 112 3.07 -8.61 2.48
C CYS A 112 1.89 -7.74 2.90
N LEU A 113 0.69 -8.28 2.89
CA LEU A 113 -0.54 -7.50 2.96
C LEU A 113 -1.45 -7.97 4.09
N ARG A 114 -1.88 -7.01 4.93
CA ARG A 114 -2.93 -7.20 5.94
C ARG A 114 -3.98 -6.10 5.80
N ILE A 115 -5.26 -6.48 5.89
CA ILE A 115 -6.40 -5.56 5.92
C ILE A 115 -7.27 -5.92 7.12
N ASP A 116 -7.50 -4.99 8.05
CA ASP A 116 -8.03 -5.35 9.35
C ASP A 116 -9.56 -5.46 9.41
N ASN A 117 -10.31 -4.64 8.68
CA ASN A 117 -11.75 -4.57 8.82
C ASN A 117 -12.48 -5.01 7.53
N PRO A 118 -13.61 -5.73 7.64
CA PRO A 118 -14.44 -6.04 6.47
C PRO A 118 -14.89 -4.78 5.70
N GLU A 119 -15.12 -3.68 6.41
CA GLU A 119 -15.46 -2.38 5.84
C GLU A 119 -14.30 -1.81 5.02
N THR A 120 -13.09 -1.80 5.57
CA THR A 120 -11.87 -1.40 4.83
C THR A 120 -11.70 -2.23 3.56
N LEU A 121 -11.94 -3.55 3.66
CA LEU A 121 -11.78 -4.45 2.53
C LEU A 121 -12.85 -4.26 1.44
N ASN A 122 -14.14 -4.07 1.80
CA ASN A 122 -15.26 -4.31 0.89
C ASN A 122 -16.36 -3.26 0.90
N ARG A 123 -16.32 -2.21 1.72
CA ARG A 123 -17.40 -1.21 1.78
C ARG A 123 -17.60 -0.58 0.40
N ALA A 124 -18.83 -0.47 -0.02
CA ALA A 124 -19.15 0.19 -1.28
C ALA A 124 -19.04 1.71 -1.16
N ALA A 125 -18.65 2.38 -2.24
CA ALA A 125 -18.58 3.83 -2.28
C ALA A 125 -19.86 4.51 -1.83
N ASN A 126 -19.75 5.52 -0.97
CA ASN A 126 -20.88 6.27 -0.43
C ASN A 126 -20.45 7.71 -0.10
N GLY A 127 -20.73 8.64 -0.99
CA GLY A 127 -20.36 10.05 -0.82
C GLY A 127 -21.00 10.76 0.38
N ALA A 128 -22.07 10.19 0.98
CA ALA A 128 -22.69 10.79 2.16
C ALA A 128 -21.83 10.64 3.42
N ILE A 129 -20.90 9.69 3.42
CA ILE A 129 -19.94 9.45 4.49
C ILE A 129 -18.49 9.51 3.99
N ASP A 130 -18.27 10.17 2.85
CA ASP A 130 -16.95 10.35 2.23
C ASP A 130 -16.19 9.04 1.94
N GLU A 131 -16.91 7.94 1.74
CA GLU A 131 -16.39 6.60 1.44
C GLU A 131 -16.10 6.48 -0.07
N ALA A 132 -14.85 6.22 -0.45
CA ALA A 132 -14.46 6.08 -1.86
C ALA A 132 -14.72 4.68 -2.41
N GLY A 133 -14.85 3.70 -1.56
CA GLY A 133 -15.11 2.31 -1.94
C GLY A 133 -14.03 1.35 -1.43
N PRO A 134 -14.11 0.09 -1.79
CA PRO A 134 -13.19 -0.93 -1.30
C PRO A 134 -11.75 -0.64 -1.73
N VAL A 135 -10.78 -1.20 -1.00
CA VAL A 135 -9.37 -1.14 -1.42
C VAL A 135 -9.19 -1.67 -2.85
N VAL A 136 -8.32 -1.02 -3.61
CA VAL A 136 -8.08 -1.32 -5.03
C VAL A 136 -6.61 -1.59 -5.30
N PHE A 137 -6.33 -2.70 -5.97
CA PHE A 137 -5.01 -3.07 -6.46
C PHE A 137 -5.07 -3.36 -7.96
N ASN A 138 -4.18 -2.73 -8.75
CA ASN A 138 -4.01 -3.05 -10.17
C ASN A 138 -2.54 -2.97 -10.55
N SER A 139 -2.06 -3.93 -11.33
CA SER A 139 -0.64 -4.01 -11.71
C SER A 139 0.26 -3.89 -10.47
N PHE A 140 -0.14 -4.55 -9.40
CA PHE A 140 0.61 -4.63 -8.15
C PHE A 140 1.10 -6.06 -7.96
N VAL A 141 2.41 -6.24 -7.81
CA VAL A 141 3.03 -7.56 -7.70
C VAL A 141 3.73 -7.73 -6.35
N LEU A 142 3.64 -8.94 -5.81
CA LEU A 142 4.17 -9.29 -4.50
C LEU A 142 5.22 -10.40 -4.63
N ASP A 143 6.37 -10.21 -4.03
CA ASP A 143 7.42 -11.24 -3.87
C ASP A 143 7.72 -11.40 -2.37
N CYS A 144 6.85 -12.15 -1.70
CA CYS A 144 6.89 -12.38 -0.27
C CYS A 144 6.81 -13.88 0.05
N SER A 145 7.33 -14.29 1.19
CA SER A 145 7.15 -15.66 1.68
C SER A 145 5.71 -15.94 2.12
N VAL A 146 4.99 -14.90 2.54
CA VAL A 146 3.56 -14.91 2.89
C VAL A 146 2.92 -13.66 2.29
N ASP A 147 2.07 -13.83 1.27
CA ASP A 147 1.49 -12.69 0.56
C ASP A 147 0.40 -11.99 1.35
N PHE A 148 -0.43 -12.76 2.05
CA PHE A 148 -1.61 -12.25 2.78
C PHE A 148 -1.65 -12.79 4.20
N ARG A 149 -2.04 -11.94 5.16
CA ARG A 149 -2.12 -12.28 6.57
C ARG A 149 -3.54 -12.13 7.10
N ASP A 150 -3.97 -13.10 7.92
CA ASP A 150 -5.21 -13.00 8.71
C ASP A 150 -5.17 -11.81 9.66
N SER A 151 -6.30 -11.14 9.80
CA SER A 151 -6.49 -10.02 10.71
C SER A 151 -7.30 -10.42 11.95
N SER A 152 -6.92 -9.90 13.10
CA SER A 152 -7.75 -9.99 14.32
C SER A 152 -9.05 -9.18 14.19
N GLY A 153 -9.16 -8.27 13.23
CA GLY A 153 -10.35 -7.48 12.93
C GLY A 153 -11.41 -8.19 12.07
N GLY A 154 -11.20 -9.49 11.79
CA GLY A 154 -12.21 -10.34 11.14
C GLY A 154 -12.05 -10.55 9.63
N VAL A 155 -10.97 -10.08 9.05
CA VAL A 155 -10.62 -10.34 7.64
C VAL A 155 -9.59 -11.46 7.56
N THR A 156 -9.84 -12.45 6.71
CA THR A 156 -8.92 -13.57 6.49
C THR A 156 -7.99 -13.30 5.30
N ALA A 157 -6.82 -13.95 5.28
CA ALA A 157 -5.89 -13.93 4.15
C ALA A 157 -6.57 -14.27 2.81
N ALA A 158 -7.44 -15.29 2.79
CA ALA A 158 -8.20 -15.68 1.60
C ALA A 158 -9.18 -14.58 1.09
N GLN A 159 -9.71 -13.76 1.99
CA GLN A 159 -10.56 -12.62 1.59
C GLN A 159 -9.70 -11.50 0.99
N ILE A 160 -8.52 -11.24 1.55
CA ILE A 160 -7.56 -10.27 1.00
C ILE A 160 -7.09 -10.73 -0.38
N GLU A 161 -6.72 -12.01 -0.52
CA GLU A 161 -6.34 -12.61 -1.80
C GLU A 161 -7.45 -12.46 -2.85
N THR A 162 -8.70 -12.73 -2.47
CA THR A 162 -9.86 -12.55 -3.36
C THR A 162 -9.98 -11.09 -3.82
N ARG A 163 -9.78 -10.13 -2.92
CA ARG A 163 -9.80 -8.69 -3.25
C ARG A 163 -8.64 -8.31 -4.16
N PHE A 164 -7.44 -8.79 -3.86
CA PHE A 164 -6.24 -8.57 -4.66
C PHE A 164 -6.41 -9.10 -6.09
N ASN A 165 -6.88 -10.33 -6.23
CA ASN A 165 -7.11 -10.98 -7.51
C ASN A 165 -8.31 -10.41 -8.30
N ALA A 166 -9.16 -9.59 -7.69
CA ALA A 166 -10.23 -8.88 -8.39
C ALA A 166 -9.72 -7.71 -9.24
N GLY A 167 -8.51 -7.23 -8.99
CA GLY A 167 -7.85 -6.23 -9.82
C GLY A 167 -7.19 -6.81 -11.06
N SER A 168 -6.71 -5.94 -11.94
CA SER A 168 -6.05 -6.34 -13.18
C SER A 168 -4.53 -6.42 -13.03
N ASN A 169 -3.92 -7.42 -13.68
CA ASN A 169 -2.46 -7.60 -13.77
C ASN A 169 -1.74 -7.71 -12.41
N ASN A 170 -2.43 -8.10 -11.36
CA ASN A 170 -1.82 -8.39 -10.07
C ASN A 170 -1.20 -9.79 -10.09
N ASP A 171 -0.09 -9.98 -9.37
CA ASP A 171 0.55 -11.28 -9.21
C ASP A 171 1.13 -11.41 -7.80
N ALA A 172 0.60 -12.34 -7.02
CA ALA A 172 1.08 -12.65 -5.68
C ALA A 172 2.13 -13.78 -5.65
N ASN A 173 2.44 -14.39 -6.80
CA ASN A 173 3.51 -15.38 -6.96
C ASN A 173 4.66 -14.80 -7.78
N PHE A 174 4.84 -13.50 -7.74
CA PHE A 174 5.83 -12.80 -8.53
C PHE A 174 7.25 -13.14 -8.06
N THR A 175 8.18 -13.18 -9.00
CA THR A 175 9.61 -13.26 -8.70
C THR A 175 10.26 -11.97 -9.16
N ASN A 176 10.73 -11.16 -8.22
CA ASN A 176 11.37 -9.90 -8.54
C ASN A 176 12.71 -10.08 -9.24
N THR A 177 13.06 -9.13 -10.10
CA THR A 177 14.35 -9.00 -10.76
C THR A 177 14.95 -7.62 -10.55
N LEU A 178 14.57 -6.94 -9.46
CA LEU A 178 15.03 -5.61 -9.14
C LEU A 178 16.56 -5.56 -9.10
N SER A 179 17.14 -4.63 -9.83
CA SER A 179 18.57 -4.34 -9.76
C SER A 179 18.85 -3.20 -8.78
N MET A 180 20.02 -3.23 -8.13
CA MET A 180 20.40 -2.26 -7.08
C MET A 180 19.36 -2.17 -5.92
N GLY A 181 18.50 -3.17 -5.79
CA GLY A 181 17.48 -3.26 -4.73
C GLY A 181 16.16 -2.53 -5.01
N PHE A 182 16.07 -1.65 -6.01
CA PHE A 182 14.86 -0.85 -6.26
C PHE A 182 14.64 -0.43 -7.71
N VAL A 183 15.54 -0.78 -8.62
CA VAL A 183 15.39 -0.44 -10.05
C VAL A 183 14.77 -1.62 -10.78
N ASN A 184 13.68 -1.39 -11.50
CA ASN A 184 12.98 -2.42 -12.25
C ASN A 184 13.92 -3.22 -13.15
N GLY A 185 13.79 -4.54 -13.05
CA GLY A 185 14.44 -5.51 -13.93
C GLY A 185 13.50 -6.01 -15.02
N THR A 186 13.83 -7.19 -15.55
CA THR A 186 13.08 -7.76 -16.69
C THR A 186 11.65 -8.12 -16.31
N ASN A 187 11.44 -8.70 -15.12
CA ASN A 187 10.11 -9.16 -14.72
C ASN A 187 9.19 -7.97 -14.42
N GLU A 188 9.67 -6.98 -13.67
CA GLU A 188 8.92 -5.76 -13.36
C GLU A 188 8.52 -5.00 -14.64
N ASN A 189 9.43 -4.90 -15.60
CA ASN A 189 9.18 -4.27 -16.90
C ASN A 189 8.20 -5.09 -17.78
N GLY A 190 7.99 -6.35 -17.45
CA GLY A 190 7.04 -7.23 -18.12
C GLY A 190 5.60 -7.11 -17.61
N VAL A 191 5.39 -6.49 -16.46
CA VAL A 191 4.05 -6.29 -15.89
C VAL A 191 3.26 -5.29 -16.74
N ALA A 192 2.06 -5.66 -17.17
CA ALA A 192 1.22 -4.74 -17.93
C ALA A 192 0.81 -3.54 -17.09
N VAL A 193 1.02 -2.36 -17.60
CA VAL A 193 0.74 -1.10 -16.88
C VAL A 193 -0.76 -0.84 -16.81
N PHE A 194 -1.26 -0.50 -15.63
CA PHE A 194 -2.58 0.09 -15.45
C PHE A 194 -2.51 1.61 -15.72
N ASP A 195 -3.48 2.18 -16.43
CA ASP A 195 -3.51 3.63 -16.65
C ASP A 195 -3.91 4.38 -15.35
N PRO A 196 -2.96 5.01 -14.65
CA PRO A 196 -3.27 5.63 -13.37
C PRO A 196 -4.08 6.93 -13.51
N THR A 197 -4.16 7.50 -14.72
CA THR A 197 -4.97 8.69 -14.98
C THR A 197 -6.48 8.40 -14.85
N ALA A 198 -6.87 7.13 -14.93
CA ALA A 198 -8.22 6.68 -14.63
C ALA A 198 -8.61 6.83 -13.14
N ILE A 199 -7.61 6.93 -12.24
CA ILE A 199 -7.82 7.09 -10.80
C ILE A 199 -7.76 8.56 -10.39
N SER A 200 -6.78 9.29 -10.89
CA SER A 200 -6.58 10.69 -10.58
C SER A 200 -5.91 11.44 -11.74
N SER A 201 -6.39 12.65 -12.01
CA SER A 201 -5.76 13.55 -12.99
C SER A 201 -4.37 14.06 -12.57
N PHE A 202 -3.99 13.85 -11.31
CA PHE A 202 -2.63 14.14 -10.85
C PHE A 202 -1.62 13.16 -11.44
N PHE A 203 -1.99 11.90 -11.60
CA PHE A 203 -1.08 10.87 -12.10
C PHE A 203 -0.72 11.08 -13.57
N GLN A 204 0.49 10.69 -13.91
CA GLN A 204 0.99 10.62 -15.27
C GLN A 204 1.15 9.15 -15.66
N THR A 205 0.81 8.82 -16.90
CA THR A 205 1.10 7.48 -17.42
C THR A 205 2.61 7.27 -17.40
N PRO A 206 3.10 6.13 -16.87
CA PRO A 206 4.52 5.81 -16.90
C PRO A 206 5.03 5.83 -18.34
N THR A 207 6.16 6.48 -18.56
CA THR A 207 6.92 6.40 -19.82
C THR A 207 8.09 5.48 -19.61
N ASN A 208 8.15 4.39 -20.37
CA ASN A 208 9.31 3.50 -20.40
C ASN A 208 10.53 4.21 -20.98
#